data_4779921c580b1b0dbbd08a10c329ceb7
#
_entry.id   4779921c580b1b0dbbd08a10c329ceb7
#
_cell.length_a   1.000
_cell.length_b   1.000
_cell.length_c   1.000
_cell.angle_alpha   90.00
_cell.angle_beta   90.00
_cell.angle_gamma   90.00
#
_symmetry.space_group_name_H-M   'P 1'
#
loop_
_entity.id
_entity.type
_entity.pdbx_description
1 polymer ?
#
loop_
_entity_poly.entity_id
_entity_poly.type
_entity_poly.pdbx_seq_one_letter_code
_entity_poly.pdbx_strand_id
1 'polypeptide(L)'
;MLSQAKSDEPNVHSGWSIAIHGGAGSAATKWDDKKRAVRKAGLERALTAGKEILSEGGKAIDAVEAVIKVMEDDASFNAGRGAVLTDAGEVELDASIMDGSNHQCGAVAGVTQTQNPISLARRVMTQTKHVLLTGDGADEFARQQKVQLVEPDYFQASYDNTYKRVVPPDNRENDELHFGTVGCVALDSHGDLAAGTSTGGTSKKLPGRVGDSPIIGAGTYASNDTCAVSGTGIGEEYIRNSVAYDLVARMRYANQSLASAVNQTMKSTLEKGVGGLIAIDHNGTIVLQHNTPGMSCGAADSSGRFETMFAVDDPKNTPDQQSPASQATAEITALIQQQAADWSNGDIDAFMSAYWKSEDLTFSSGGKVTRGWEATLAGYKKKYPNKETMGRVTFTDLEFLVLSESAGESAAYSQAPSSMQVSAMQVIGTWQLERKEAPIGGKFTLVLRKIQGQWRIVHDHTSLKPQ
;
A
#
# COMPACT_ATOMS: atom_id res chain seq x y z
N MET A 1 0.89 13.22 48.11
CA MET A 1 0.20 13.86 46.97
C MET A 1 0.28 12.88 45.80
N LEU A 2 -0.80 12.16 45.58
CA LEU A 2 -0.90 11.18 44.46
C LEU A 2 -1.28 11.97 43.20
N SER A 3 -0.40 11.97 42.22
CA SER A 3 -0.65 12.48 40.87
C SER A 3 -1.75 11.63 40.23
N GLN A 4 -2.89 12.25 39.93
CA GLN A 4 -3.93 11.63 39.10
C GLN A 4 -3.37 11.42 37.68
N ALA A 5 -3.27 10.17 37.27
CA ALA A 5 -3.10 9.80 35.87
C ALA A 5 -4.34 10.31 35.11
N LYS A 6 -4.12 11.15 34.10
CA LYS A 6 -5.13 11.48 33.10
C LYS A 6 -5.53 10.17 32.43
N SER A 7 -6.81 9.84 32.50
CA SER A 7 -7.41 8.81 31.65
C SER A 7 -7.27 9.27 30.19
N ASP A 8 -6.48 8.56 29.40
CA ASP A 8 -6.54 8.66 27.94
C ASP A 8 -7.95 8.21 27.52
N GLU A 9 -8.80 9.16 27.17
CA GLU A 9 -10.02 8.84 26.46
C GLU A 9 -9.60 8.25 25.10
N PRO A 10 -10.20 7.12 24.67
CA PRO A 10 -9.91 6.56 23.36
C PRO A 10 -10.24 7.61 22.29
N ASN A 11 -9.29 7.84 21.41
CA ASN A 11 -9.43 8.70 20.24
C ASN A 11 -10.52 8.08 19.35
N VAL A 12 -11.75 8.55 19.48
CA VAL A 12 -12.89 8.05 18.68
C VAL A 12 -12.65 8.53 17.26
N HIS A 13 -12.16 7.64 16.40
CA HIS A 13 -12.15 7.86 14.96
C HIS A 13 -13.60 8.08 14.49
N SER A 14 -13.92 9.25 13.97
CA SER A 14 -15.26 9.57 13.45
C SER A 14 -15.53 8.95 12.07
N GLY A 15 -14.63 8.10 11.56
CA GLY A 15 -14.69 7.56 10.21
C GLY A 15 -14.35 6.07 10.15
N TRP A 16 -14.66 5.47 9.00
CA TRP A 16 -14.29 4.09 8.65
C TRP A 16 -13.61 4.07 7.27
N SER A 17 -12.81 3.03 7.02
CA SER A 17 -12.13 2.81 5.74
C SER A 17 -12.10 1.33 5.40
N ILE A 18 -12.18 1.00 4.11
CA ILE A 18 -12.10 -0.38 3.63
C ILE A 18 -11.36 -0.44 2.30
N ALA A 19 -10.53 -1.45 2.13
CA ALA A 19 -9.87 -1.74 0.87
C ALA A 19 -9.98 -3.23 0.54
N ILE A 20 -10.12 -3.54 -0.74
CA ILE A 20 -10.26 -4.92 -1.24
C ILE A 20 -9.32 -5.16 -2.42
N HIS A 21 -8.85 -6.40 -2.59
CA HIS A 21 -8.23 -6.84 -3.84
C HIS A 21 -8.86 -8.14 -4.35
N GLY A 22 -8.92 -8.27 -5.65
CA GLY A 22 -9.35 -9.49 -6.33
C GLY A 22 -8.20 -10.20 -7.02
N GLY A 23 -6.96 -9.89 -6.66
CA GLY A 23 -5.76 -10.53 -7.18
C GLY A 23 -4.86 -9.62 -8.02
N ALA A 24 -3.54 -9.89 -7.94
CA ALA A 24 -2.51 -9.31 -8.78
C ALA A 24 -2.09 -10.31 -9.87
N GLY A 25 -1.49 -9.85 -10.97
CA GLY A 25 -0.97 -10.69 -12.05
C GLY A 25 -1.22 -10.11 -13.44
N SER A 26 -2.09 -10.72 -14.23
CA SER A 26 -2.36 -10.30 -15.61
C SER A 26 -2.89 -8.89 -15.69
N ALA A 27 -2.32 -8.08 -16.58
CA ALA A 27 -2.81 -6.73 -16.80
C ALA A 27 -4.27 -6.75 -17.28
N ALA A 28 -5.12 -5.94 -16.65
CA ALA A 28 -6.52 -5.79 -17.07
C ALA A 28 -6.67 -5.33 -18.52
N THR A 29 -5.63 -4.75 -19.10
CA THR A 29 -5.56 -4.40 -20.54
C THR A 29 -5.64 -5.59 -21.47
N LYS A 30 -5.27 -6.80 -20.98
CA LYS A 30 -5.38 -8.05 -21.76
C LYS A 30 -6.77 -8.70 -21.68
N TRP A 31 -7.66 -8.19 -20.82
CA TRP A 31 -9.01 -8.73 -20.68
C TRP A 31 -9.93 -8.09 -21.70
N ASP A 32 -10.87 -8.86 -22.22
CA ASP A 32 -11.97 -8.34 -23.02
C ASP A 32 -12.94 -7.51 -22.13
N ASP A 33 -13.80 -6.74 -22.77
CA ASP A 33 -14.73 -5.84 -22.07
C ASP A 33 -15.72 -6.62 -21.20
N LYS A 34 -16.12 -7.84 -21.60
CA LYS A 34 -17.02 -8.70 -20.83
C LYS A 34 -16.35 -9.14 -19.53
N LYS A 35 -15.14 -9.66 -19.60
CA LYS A 35 -14.36 -10.09 -18.44
C LYS A 35 -14.12 -8.93 -17.47
N ARG A 36 -13.78 -7.77 -18.02
CA ARG A 36 -13.58 -6.54 -17.26
C ARG A 36 -14.85 -6.10 -16.54
N ALA A 37 -15.99 -6.05 -17.24
CA ALA A 37 -17.29 -5.67 -16.68
C ALA A 37 -17.73 -6.58 -15.53
N VAL A 38 -17.56 -7.91 -15.70
CA VAL A 38 -17.93 -8.88 -14.66
C VAL A 38 -17.04 -8.74 -13.43
N ARG A 39 -15.73 -8.66 -13.61
CA ARG A 39 -14.79 -8.48 -12.50
C ARG A 39 -15.08 -7.18 -11.74
N LYS A 40 -15.36 -6.09 -12.47
CA LYS A 40 -15.75 -4.82 -11.89
C LYS A 40 -17.02 -4.95 -11.04
N ALA A 41 -18.07 -5.54 -11.60
CA ALA A 41 -19.31 -5.77 -10.88
C ALA A 41 -19.12 -6.64 -9.62
N GLY A 42 -18.23 -7.63 -9.67
CA GLY A 42 -17.85 -8.45 -8.51
C GLY A 42 -17.18 -7.63 -7.41
N LEU A 43 -16.20 -6.80 -7.76
CA LEU A 43 -15.54 -5.88 -6.82
C LEU A 43 -16.53 -4.89 -6.20
N GLU A 44 -17.43 -4.30 -7.01
CA GLU A 44 -18.44 -3.34 -6.54
C GLU A 44 -19.42 -3.99 -5.56
N ARG A 45 -19.89 -5.22 -5.83
CA ARG A 45 -20.73 -5.97 -4.88
C ARG A 45 -20.02 -6.24 -3.57
N ALA A 46 -18.79 -6.71 -3.63
CA ALA A 46 -17.98 -7.01 -2.45
C ALA A 46 -17.74 -5.75 -1.61
N LEU A 47 -17.31 -4.66 -2.26
CA LEU A 47 -17.04 -3.39 -1.60
C LEU A 47 -18.32 -2.79 -0.97
N THR A 48 -19.47 -2.93 -1.64
CA THR A 48 -20.78 -2.49 -1.13
C THR A 48 -21.13 -3.22 0.15
N ALA A 49 -20.98 -4.55 0.19
CA ALA A 49 -21.28 -5.35 1.39
C ALA A 49 -20.46 -4.90 2.62
N GLY A 50 -19.16 -4.62 2.44
CA GLY A 50 -18.32 -4.11 3.52
C GLY A 50 -18.67 -2.67 3.92
N LYS A 51 -18.93 -1.81 2.94
CA LYS A 51 -19.36 -0.43 3.17
C LYS A 51 -20.67 -0.35 3.98
N GLU A 52 -21.67 -1.15 3.66
CA GLU A 52 -22.95 -1.18 4.38
C GLU A 52 -22.73 -1.48 5.86
N ILE A 53 -21.97 -2.53 6.19
CA ILE A 53 -21.67 -2.90 7.58
C ILE A 53 -20.97 -1.74 8.30
N LEU A 54 -19.92 -1.17 7.72
CA LEU A 54 -19.12 -0.12 8.36
C LEU A 54 -19.88 1.19 8.52
N SER A 55 -20.72 1.56 7.53
CA SER A 55 -21.52 2.78 7.57
C SER A 55 -22.65 2.71 8.61
N GLU A 56 -23.08 1.52 8.99
CA GLU A 56 -24.05 1.27 10.06
C GLU A 56 -23.38 1.13 11.44
N GLY A 57 -22.06 1.34 11.55
CA GLY A 57 -21.30 1.23 12.79
C GLY A 57 -20.92 -0.21 13.15
N GLY A 58 -20.98 -1.13 12.18
CA GLY A 58 -20.53 -2.51 12.37
C GLY A 58 -19.00 -2.65 12.46
N LYS A 59 -18.53 -3.81 12.92
CA LYS A 59 -17.12 -4.08 13.17
C LYS A 59 -16.34 -4.34 11.89
N ALA A 60 -15.07 -3.92 11.87
CA ALA A 60 -14.12 -4.18 10.78
C ALA A 60 -14.02 -5.68 10.44
N ILE A 61 -13.95 -6.54 11.45
CA ILE A 61 -13.86 -8.00 11.26
C ILE A 61 -15.10 -8.60 10.59
N ASP A 62 -16.30 -8.03 10.82
CA ASP A 62 -17.55 -8.46 10.18
C ASP A 62 -17.60 -8.02 8.73
N ALA A 63 -17.14 -6.80 8.45
CA ALA A 63 -17.01 -6.29 7.09
C ALA A 63 -16.02 -7.10 6.25
N VAL A 64 -14.85 -7.45 6.83
CA VAL A 64 -13.84 -8.29 6.16
C VAL A 64 -14.41 -9.67 5.80
N GLU A 65 -15.09 -10.35 6.73
CA GLU A 65 -15.71 -11.64 6.44
C GLU A 65 -16.78 -11.51 5.34
N ALA A 66 -17.67 -10.54 5.44
CA ALA A 66 -18.75 -10.34 4.47
C ALA A 66 -18.23 -10.08 3.05
N VAL A 67 -17.23 -9.21 2.91
CA VAL A 67 -16.57 -8.90 1.64
C VAL A 67 -15.98 -10.15 1.01
N ILE A 68 -15.19 -10.91 1.77
CA ILE A 68 -14.51 -12.09 1.24
C ILE A 68 -15.51 -13.18 0.87
N LYS A 69 -16.59 -13.37 1.63
CA LYS A 69 -17.68 -14.29 1.25
C LYS A 69 -18.30 -13.96 -0.10
N VAL A 70 -18.58 -12.66 -0.36
CA VAL A 70 -19.10 -12.23 -1.65
C VAL A 70 -18.13 -12.59 -2.79
N MET A 71 -16.82 -12.47 -2.56
CA MET A 71 -15.81 -12.82 -3.56
C MET A 71 -15.60 -14.34 -3.68
N GLU A 72 -15.72 -15.10 -2.59
CA GLU A 72 -15.65 -16.56 -2.61
C GLU A 72 -16.86 -17.17 -3.35
N ASP A 73 -18.03 -16.54 -3.29
CA ASP A 73 -19.23 -16.98 -4.00
C ASP A 73 -19.24 -16.59 -5.50
N ASP A 74 -18.33 -15.70 -5.92
CA ASP A 74 -18.23 -15.23 -7.29
C ASP A 74 -17.13 -15.97 -8.08
N ALA A 75 -17.53 -16.78 -9.05
CA ALA A 75 -16.63 -17.58 -9.89
C ALA A 75 -15.59 -16.76 -10.69
N SER A 76 -15.70 -15.43 -10.72
CA SER A 76 -14.73 -14.57 -11.38
C SER A 76 -13.44 -14.37 -10.58
N PHE A 77 -13.41 -14.74 -9.30
CA PHE A 77 -12.24 -14.64 -8.42
C PHE A 77 -11.60 -16.00 -8.15
N ASN A 78 -10.29 -16.02 -7.90
CA ASN A 78 -9.59 -17.24 -7.51
C ASN A 78 -9.68 -17.45 -5.97
N ALA A 79 -10.87 -17.70 -5.50
CA ALA A 79 -11.19 -18.07 -4.13
C ALA A 79 -12.56 -18.76 -4.13
N GLY A 80 -12.81 -19.66 -3.21
CA GLY A 80 -14.09 -20.37 -3.13
C GLY A 80 -14.51 -20.95 -4.48
N ARG A 81 -15.70 -20.54 -4.99
CA ARG A 81 -16.32 -21.05 -6.21
C ARG A 81 -15.45 -20.95 -7.47
N GLY A 82 -14.64 -19.89 -7.58
CA GLY A 82 -13.79 -19.66 -8.73
C GLY A 82 -12.34 -20.12 -8.56
N ALA A 83 -12.07 -20.92 -7.54
CA ALA A 83 -10.73 -21.39 -7.22
C ALA A 83 -10.09 -22.19 -8.35
N VAL A 84 -8.78 -21.98 -8.56
CA VAL A 84 -7.97 -22.81 -9.47
C VAL A 84 -7.81 -24.22 -8.89
N LEU A 85 -7.50 -25.19 -9.76
CA LEU A 85 -7.32 -26.58 -9.35
C LEU A 85 -5.84 -26.92 -9.17
N THR A 86 -5.59 -27.93 -8.34
CA THR A 86 -4.32 -28.62 -8.23
C THR A 86 -3.95 -29.31 -9.58
N ASP A 87 -2.77 -29.84 -9.70
CA ASP A 87 -2.36 -30.66 -10.85
C ASP A 87 -3.11 -32.01 -10.91
N ALA A 88 -3.66 -32.47 -9.78
CA ALA A 88 -4.57 -33.61 -9.71
C ALA A 88 -6.02 -33.29 -10.16
N GLY A 89 -6.34 -32.02 -10.44
CA GLY A 89 -7.68 -31.59 -10.85
C GLY A 89 -8.66 -31.37 -9.69
N GLU A 90 -8.19 -31.28 -8.47
CA GLU A 90 -8.98 -31.08 -7.26
C GLU A 90 -8.90 -29.65 -6.74
N VAL A 91 -9.87 -29.22 -5.94
CA VAL A 91 -9.87 -27.94 -5.24
C VAL A 91 -9.26 -28.10 -3.86
N GLU A 92 -8.35 -27.22 -3.53
CA GLU A 92 -7.85 -27.00 -2.16
C GLU A 92 -7.85 -25.51 -1.89
N LEU A 93 -8.56 -25.09 -0.84
CA LEU A 93 -8.80 -23.68 -0.50
C LEU A 93 -8.07 -23.31 0.78
N ASP A 94 -7.57 -22.08 0.81
CA ASP A 94 -6.86 -21.50 1.94
C ASP A 94 -7.50 -20.16 2.32
N ALA A 95 -7.63 -19.87 3.62
CA ALA A 95 -8.09 -18.56 4.08
C ALA A 95 -7.56 -18.23 5.48
N SER A 96 -7.44 -16.95 5.77
CA SER A 96 -7.20 -16.45 7.13
C SER A 96 -7.91 -15.14 7.40
N ILE A 97 -8.18 -14.88 8.68
CA ILE A 97 -8.77 -13.65 9.19
C ILE A 97 -8.10 -13.27 10.51
N MET A 98 -7.90 -11.97 10.74
CA MET A 98 -7.25 -11.45 11.94
C MET A 98 -7.92 -10.18 12.43
N ASP A 99 -8.16 -10.12 13.74
CA ASP A 99 -8.64 -8.95 14.48
C ASP A 99 -7.45 -8.17 15.06
N GLY A 100 -7.29 -6.94 14.64
CA GLY A 100 -6.17 -6.07 15.06
C GLY A 100 -6.29 -5.56 16.48
N SER A 101 -7.49 -5.59 17.09
CA SER A 101 -7.73 -5.07 18.44
C SER A 101 -7.13 -5.95 19.54
N ASN A 102 -7.05 -7.26 19.27
CA ASN A 102 -6.65 -8.25 20.28
C ASN A 102 -5.68 -9.32 19.73
N HIS A 103 -5.30 -9.22 18.45
CA HIS A 103 -4.47 -10.16 17.69
C HIS A 103 -5.06 -11.57 17.57
N GLN A 104 -6.34 -11.77 17.87
CA GLN A 104 -6.99 -13.04 17.59
C GLN A 104 -7.03 -13.27 16.08
N CYS A 105 -6.71 -14.48 15.68
CA CYS A 105 -6.69 -14.86 14.28
C CYS A 105 -7.10 -16.32 14.11
N GLY A 106 -7.58 -16.63 12.93
CA GLY A 106 -7.92 -17.99 12.55
C GLY A 106 -7.60 -18.21 11.07
N ALA A 107 -7.22 -19.43 10.74
CA ALA A 107 -6.86 -19.82 9.40
C ALA A 107 -7.25 -21.27 9.10
N VAL A 108 -7.47 -21.53 7.81
CA VAL A 108 -7.65 -22.86 7.26
C VAL A 108 -6.85 -23.03 5.99
N ALA A 109 -6.32 -24.22 5.74
CA ALA A 109 -5.57 -24.53 4.55
C ALA A 109 -5.92 -25.92 4.00
N GLY A 110 -5.97 -26.05 2.67
CA GLY A 110 -6.26 -27.31 1.99
C GLY A 110 -7.66 -27.83 2.26
N VAL A 111 -8.66 -26.97 2.52
CA VAL A 111 -10.05 -27.40 2.68
C VAL A 111 -10.71 -27.64 1.32
N THR A 112 -11.55 -28.65 1.23
CA THR A 112 -12.07 -29.15 -0.05
C THR A 112 -13.59 -29.08 -0.18
N GLN A 113 -14.32 -28.90 0.92
CA GLN A 113 -15.79 -28.96 0.97
C GLN A 113 -16.46 -27.71 1.52
N THR A 114 -15.70 -26.79 2.11
CA THR A 114 -16.25 -25.59 2.75
C THR A 114 -16.59 -24.53 1.71
N GLN A 115 -17.87 -24.10 1.61
CA GLN A 115 -18.30 -23.08 0.65
C GLN A 115 -17.52 -21.77 0.81
N ASN A 116 -17.43 -21.28 2.06
CA ASN A 116 -16.73 -20.06 2.41
C ASN A 116 -15.60 -20.31 3.42
N PRO A 117 -14.37 -20.56 2.96
CA PRO A 117 -13.22 -20.81 3.82
C PRO A 117 -12.96 -19.70 4.84
N ILE A 118 -13.24 -18.43 4.49
CA ILE A 118 -13.08 -17.28 5.40
C ILE A 118 -13.97 -17.42 6.65
N SER A 119 -15.20 -17.92 6.50
CA SER A 119 -16.11 -18.16 7.64
C SER A 119 -15.61 -19.30 8.50
N LEU A 120 -15.02 -20.35 7.92
CA LEU A 120 -14.40 -21.42 8.69
C LEU A 120 -13.16 -20.91 9.43
N ALA A 121 -12.31 -20.11 8.80
CA ALA A 121 -11.18 -19.46 9.46
C ALA A 121 -11.63 -18.61 10.67
N ARG A 122 -12.72 -17.87 10.53
CA ARG A 122 -13.32 -17.13 11.65
C ARG A 122 -13.83 -18.08 12.76
N ARG A 123 -14.39 -19.24 12.43
CA ARG A 123 -14.78 -20.26 13.42
C ARG A 123 -13.57 -20.81 14.16
N VAL A 124 -12.46 -21.05 13.47
CA VAL A 124 -11.21 -21.45 14.14
C VAL A 124 -10.80 -20.39 15.16
N MET A 125 -10.80 -19.11 14.80
CA MET A 125 -10.47 -18.00 15.68
C MET A 125 -11.38 -17.93 16.93
N THR A 126 -12.71 -18.09 16.74
CA THR A 126 -13.68 -17.80 17.81
C THR A 126 -14.11 -19.00 18.64
N GLN A 127 -13.95 -20.21 18.11
CA GLN A 127 -14.47 -21.44 18.74
C GLN A 127 -13.38 -22.40 19.23
N THR A 128 -12.11 -22.05 18.99
CA THR A 128 -10.97 -22.88 19.39
C THR A 128 -9.86 -22.03 20.02
N LYS A 129 -8.87 -22.68 20.61
CA LYS A 129 -7.60 -22.08 21.02
C LYS A 129 -6.52 -22.16 19.92
N HIS A 130 -6.85 -22.79 18.80
CA HIS A 130 -5.92 -22.98 17.68
C HIS A 130 -6.01 -21.79 16.72
N VAL A 131 -4.94 -21.56 15.96
CA VAL A 131 -4.87 -20.52 14.94
C VAL A 131 -5.11 -21.12 13.55
N LEU A 132 -4.62 -22.31 13.26
CA LEU A 132 -4.66 -22.91 11.93
C LEU A 132 -5.10 -24.37 12.00
N LEU A 133 -6.07 -24.72 11.17
CA LEU A 133 -6.48 -26.11 10.90
C LEU A 133 -6.28 -26.42 9.40
N THR A 134 -5.96 -27.66 9.06
CA THR A 134 -5.68 -28.06 7.67
C THR A 134 -6.35 -29.35 7.24
N GLY A 135 -6.62 -29.47 5.93
CA GLY A 135 -7.08 -30.67 5.26
C GLY A 135 -8.33 -31.30 5.89
N ASP A 136 -8.37 -32.63 5.97
CA ASP A 136 -9.50 -33.39 6.50
C ASP A 136 -9.90 -32.98 7.92
N GLY A 137 -8.93 -32.56 8.75
CA GLY A 137 -9.21 -32.07 10.09
C GLY A 137 -9.98 -30.77 10.11
N ALA A 138 -9.69 -29.87 9.16
CA ALA A 138 -10.41 -28.60 8.99
C ALA A 138 -11.82 -28.86 8.41
N ASP A 139 -11.97 -29.77 7.45
CA ASP A 139 -13.27 -30.14 6.89
C ASP A 139 -14.15 -30.85 7.93
N GLU A 140 -13.58 -31.69 8.82
CA GLU A 140 -14.32 -32.28 9.93
C GLU A 140 -14.75 -31.21 10.94
N PHE A 141 -13.89 -30.25 11.26
CA PHE A 141 -14.25 -29.12 12.11
C PHE A 141 -15.38 -28.28 11.47
N ALA A 142 -15.38 -28.10 10.15
CA ALA A 142 -16.46 -27.40 9.44
C ALA A 142 -17.81 -28.11 9.64
N ARG A 143 -17.84 -29.43 9.57
CA ARG A 143 -19.07 -30.27 9.87
C ARG A 143 -19.55 -30.06 11.30
N GLN A 144 -18.64 -30.10 12.26
CA GLN A 144 -18.96 -29.93 13.69
C GLN A 144 -19.50 -28.52 13.96
N GLN A 145 -18.95 -27.48 13.30
CA GLN A 145 -19.39 -26.10 13.44
C GLN A 145 -20.61 -25.75 12.58
N LYS A 146 -21.14 -26.71 11.80
CA LYS A 146 -22.28 -26.53 10.89
C LYS A 146 -22.03 -25.39 9.86
N VAL A 147 -20.79 -25.24 9.42
CA VAL A 147 -20.45 -24.37 8.31
C VAL A 147 -21.02 -25.00 7.03
N GLN A 148 -21.48 -24.19 6.10
CA GLN A 148 -22.06 -24.69 4.85
C GLN A 148 -21.01 -25.44 4.04
N LEU A 149 -21.32 -26.71 3.75
CA LEU A 149 -20.51 -27.56 2.89
C LEU A 149 -21.16 -27.67 1.52
N VAL A 150 -20.34 -27.92 0.52
CA VAL A 150 -20.74 -28.06 -0.88
C VAL A 150 -20.04 -29.26 -1.52
N GLU A 151 -20.64 -29.79 -2.56
CA GLU A 151 -20.02 -30.82 -3.37
C GLU A 151 -18.92 -30.26 -4.27
N PRO A 152 -17.92 -31.05 -4.67
CA PRO A 152 -16.80 -30.59 -5.51
C PRO A 152 -17.20 -29.85 -6.78
N ASP A 153 -18.35 -30.21 -7.38
CA ASP A 153 -18.89 -29.57 -8.59
C ASP A 153 -19.22 -28.08 -8.39
N TYR A 154 -19.49 -27.65 -7.16
CA TYR A 154 -19.72 -26.25 -6.84
C TYR A 154 -18.53 -25.37 -7.23
N PHE A 155 -17.31 -25.83 -6.96
CA PHE A 155 -16.07 -25.13 -7.26
C PHE A 155 -15.64 -25.25 -8.73
N GLN A 156 -16.23 -26.17 -9.47
CA GLN A 156 -15.95 -26.38 -10.90
C GLN A 156 -16.85 -25.53 -11.81
N ALA A 157 -17.76 -24.77 -11.25
CA ALA A 157 -18.65 -23.87 -12.00
C ALA A 157 -17.81 -22.77 -12.67
N SER A 158 -17.33 -23.08 -13.88
CA SER A 158 -16.64 -22.12 -14.72
C SER A 158 -17.56 -20.93 -14.97
N TYR A 159 -16.99 -19.73 -14.92
CA TYR A 159 -17.62 -18.44 -15.13
C TYR A 159 -18.45 -18.32 -16.44
N ASP A 160 -18.19 -19.12 -17.40
CA ASP A 160 -18.95 -19.27 -18.66
C ASP A 160 -18.58 -20.60 -19.29
N ASN A 161 -19.56 -21.35 -19.80
CA ASN A 161 -19.32 -22.53 -20.61
C ASN A 161 -18.49 -22.27 -21.86
N THR A 162 -18.22 -21.01 -22.22
CA THR A 162 -17.30 -20.58 -23.29
C THR A 162 -15.85 -20.49 -22.85
N TYR A 163 -15.56 -20.32 -21.55
CA TYR A 163 -14.22 -20.54 -21.00
C TYR A 163 -14.07 -21.98 -20.54
N LYS A 164 -14.24 -22.91 -21.49
CA LYS A 164 -13.72 -24.26 -21.27
C LYS A 164 -12.27 -24.06 -20.85
N ARG A 165 -11.95 -24.56 -19.68
CA ARG A 165 -10.60 -24.77 -19.20
C ARG A 165 -9.88 -25.63 -20.25
N VAL A 166 -9.41 -25.01 -21.31
CA VAL A 166 -8.50 -25.63 -22.25
C VAL A 166 -7.19 -25.69 -21.50
N VAL A 167 -6.96 -26.79 -20.83
CA VAL A 167 -5.61 -27.20 -20.44
C VAL A 167 -4.94 -27.60 -21.74
N PRO A 168 -4.04 -26.78 -22.32
CA PRO A 168 -3.26 -27.25 -23.46
C PRO A 168 -2.37 -28.38 -22.93
N PRO A 169 -2.33 -29.55 -23.58
CA PRO A 169 -1.30 -30.49 -23.25
C PRO A 169 0.04 -29.86 -23.66
N ASP A 170 0.91 -29.68 -22.69
CA ASP A 170 2.35 -29.51 -22.85
C ASP A 170 2.84 -28.21 -23.52
N ASN A 171 2.63 -27.06 -22.86
CA ASN A 171 3.42 -25.87 -23.16
C ASN A 171 3.84 -25.15 -21.86
N ARG A 172 4.94 -25.62 -21.26
CA ARG A 172 5.49 -25.09 -20.00
C ARG A 172 6.07 -23.67 -20.12
N GLU A 173 6.14 -23.09 -21.32
CA GLU A 173 6.76 -21.79 -21.58
C GLU A 173 5.78 -20.62 -21.70
N ASN A 174 4.44 -20.86 -21.73
CA ASN A 174 3.43 -19.80 -21.85
C ASN A 174 2.27 -19.91 -20.85
N ASP A 175 2.42 -20.63 -19.75
CA ASP A 175 1.47 -20.55 -18.64
C ASP A 175 1.58 -19.15 -18.02
N GLU A 176 0.73 -18.22 -18.45
CA GLU A 176 0.43 -17.02 -17.68
C GLU A 176 -0.04 -17.53 -16.31
N LEU A 177 0.84 -17.43 -15.32
CA LEU A 177 0.55 -17.78 -13.93
C LEU A 177 -0.69 -16.99 -13.52
N HIS A 178 -1.85 -17.63 -13.48
CA HIS A 178 -3.07 -17.03 -12.99
C HIS A 178 -2.98 -16.93 -11.49
N PHE A 179 -2.34 -15.87 -11.02
CA PHE A 179 -2.42 -15.42 -9.63
C PHE A 179 -3.76 -14.74 -9.44
N GLY A 180 -4.38 -14.92 -8.31
CA GLY A 180 -5.62 -14.22 -8.03
C GLY A 180 -6.16 -14.63 -6.67
N THR A 181 -5.61 -14.10 -5.63
CA THR A 181 -6.08 -14.18 -4.25
C THR A 181 -7.08 -13.06 -4.01
N VAL A 182 -8.11 -13.25 -3.21
CA VAL A 182 -8.98 -12.17 -2.73
C VAL A 182 -8.60 -11.75 -1.33
N GLY A 183 -8.74 -10.46 -1.03
CA GLY A 183 -8.46 -9.96 0.30
C GLY A 183 -9.23 -8.69 0.62
N CYS A 184 -9.36 -8.45 1.92
CA CYS A 184 -10.01 -7.28 2.49
C CYS A 184 -9.28 -6.83 3.74
N VAL A 185 -9.12 -5.52 3.88
CA VAL A 185 -8.68 -4.85 5.10
C VAL A 185 -9.67 -3.75 5.44
N ALA A 186 -9.97 -3.55 6.71
CA ALA A 186 -10.94 -2.56 7.16
C ALA A 186 -10.51 -1.90 8.47
N LEU A 187 -10.90 -0.64 8.63
CA LEU A 187 -10.92 0.13 9.86
C LEU A 187 -12.36 0.53 10.14
N ASP A 188 -12.89 0.23 11.31
CA ASP A 188 -14.23 0.66 11.71
C ASP A 188 -14.24 1.97 12.49
N SER A 189 -15.44 2.48 12.79
CA SER A 189 -15.65 3.73 13.54
C SER A 189 -15.24 3.63 15.02
N HIS A 190 -14.92 2.42 15.53
CA HIS A 190 -14.40 2.21 16.87
C HIS A 190 -12.86 2.28 16.92
N GLY A 191 -12.21 2.38 15.74
CA GLY A 191 -10.77 2.37 15.61
C GLY A 191 -10.15 0.96 15.53
N ASP A 192 -10.99 -0.07 15.34
CA ASP A 192 -10.52 -1.45 15.22
C ASP A 192 -10.18 -1.79 13.76
N LEU A 193 -9.01 -2.37 13.57
CA LEU A 193 -8.50 -2.87 12.29
C LEU A 193 -8.76 -4.36 12.14
N ALA A 194 -9.05 -4.80 10.93
CA ALA A 194 -9.13 -6.22 10.59
C ALA A 194 -8.57 -6.51 9.20
N ALA A 195 -8.06 -7.71 9.00
CA ALA A 195 -7.58 -8.22 7.72
C ALA A 195 -8.07 -9.64 7.46
N GLY A 196 -8.28 -9.96 6.19
CA GLY A 196 -8.56 -11.32 5.75
C GLY A 196 -8.10 -11.54 4.33
N THR A 197 -7.76 -12.79 4.02
CA THR A 197 -7.29 -13.23 2.71
C THR A 197 -7.85 -14.62 2.42
N SER A 198 -8.26 -14.90 1.17
CA SER A 198 -8.76 -16.22 0.74
C SER A 198 -8.32 -16.54 -0.69
N THR A 199 -8.01 -17.82 -0.95
CA THR A 199 -7.45 -18.22 -2.26
C THR A 199 -7.67 -19.68 -2.58
N GLY A 200 -7.69 -20.00 -3.89
CA GLY A 200 -7.46 -21.35 -4.41
C GLY A 200 -5.97 -21.67 -4.65
N GLY A 201 -5.07 -20.73 -4.33
CA GLY A 201 -3.64 -20.89 -4.58
C GLY A 201 -3.25 -20.58 -6.03
N THR A 202 -2.16 -21.19 -6.50
CA THR A 202 -1.68 -21.08 -7.88
C THR A 202 -2.23 -22.22 -8.75
N SER A 203 -2.51 -21.94 -10.02
CA SER A 203 -3.00 -22.95 -10.98
C SER A 203 -2.01 -24.11 -11.08
N LYS A 204 -2.53 -25.34 -11.09
CA LYS A 204 -1.73 -26.58 -11.13
C LYS A 204 -0.73 -26.71 -9.95
N LYS A 205 -1.05 -26.14 -8.80
CA LYS A 205 -0.28 -26.38 -7.58
C LYS A 205 -0.23 -27.88 -7.23
N LEU A 206 0.84 -28.32 -6.61
CA LEU A 206 0.88 -29.69 -6.05
C LEU A 206 -0.19 -29.83 -4.97
N PRO A 207 -0.87 -31.00 -4.87
CA PRO A 207 -1.75 -31.31 -3.74
C PRO A 207 -1.03 -31.07 -2.40
N GLY A 208 -1.69 -30.39 -1.48
CA GLY A 208 -1.10 -30.00 -0.19
C GLY A 208 -0.21 -28.76 -0.23
N ARG A 209 -0.02 -28.09 -1.38
CA ARG A 209 0.70 -26.81 -1.42
C ARG A 209 -0.14 -25.71 -0.77
N VAL A 210 0.42 -25.06 0.21
CA VAL A 210 -0.14 -23.91 0.92
C VAL A 210 0.64 -22.66 0.58
N GLY A 211 -0.06 -21.58 0.17
CA GLY A 211 0.52 -20.26 -0.07
C GLY A 211 0.56 -19.38 1.19
N ASP A 212 0.73 -18.09 0.96
CA ASP A 212 0.82 -17.07 2.02
C ASP A 212 -0.53 -16.76 2.69
N SER A 213 -1.64 -16.95 1.96
CA SER A 213 -2.97 -16.49 2.39
C SER A 213 -3.40 -17.00 3.77
N PRO A 214 -3.18 -18.27 4.16
CA PRO A 214 -3.56 -18.76 5.49
C PRO A 214 -2.47 -18.54 6.54
N ILE A 215 -1.32 -17.96 6.17
CA ILE A 215 -0.17 -17.78 7.07
C ILE A 215 -0.18 -16.34 7.60
N ILE A 216 -0.57 -16.22 8.88
CA ILE A 216 -0.54 -14.94 9.60
C ILE A 216 0.88 -14.40 9.64
N GLY A 217 1.04 -13.14 9.20
CA GLY A 217 2.34 -12.49 9.05
C GLY A 217 2.93 -12.59 7.64
N ALA A 218 2.46 -13.51 6.80
CA ALA A 218 2.86 -13.62 5.41
C ALA A 218 1.89 -12.88 4.47
N GLY A 219 0.69 -13.45 4.25
CA GLY A 219 -0.34 -12.87 3.39
C GLY A 219 -1.37 -12.01 4.12
N THR A 220 -1.50 -12.14 5.43
CA THR A 220 -2.52 -11.47 6.25
C THR A 220 -1.94 -11.04 7.58
N TYR A 221 -2.19 -9.79 7.97
CA TYR A 221 -1.89 -9.31 9.32
C TYR A 221 -2.75 -8.10 9.69
N ALA A 222 -3.11 -7.96 10.98
CA ALA A 222 -3.79 -6.78 11.50
C ALA A 222 -3.30 -6.43 12.92
N SER A 223 -3.08 -5.15 13.18
CA SER A 223 -2.78 -4.61 14.51
C SER A 223 -3.23 -3.16 14.60
N ASN A 224 -4.04 -2.83 15.61
CA ASN A 224 -4.53 -1.47 15.84
C ASN A 224 -3.40 -0.46 16.06
N ASP A 225 -2.23 -0.91 16.55
CA ASP A 225 -1.07 -0.03 16.75
C ASP A 225 -0.43 0.45 15.45
N THR A 226 -0.72 -0.22 14.32
CA THR A 226 -0.04 0.04 13.04
C THR A 226 -1.00 0.00 11.85
N CYS A 227 -1.24 -1.19 11.28
CA CYS A 227 -2.07 -1.33 10.09
C CYS A 227 -2.66 -2.74 9.96
N ALA A 228 -3.64 -2.86 9.05
CA ALA A 228 -4.13 -4.12 8.49
C ALA A 228 -3.58 -4.30 7.08
N VAL A 229 -3.18 -5.54 6.72
CA VAL A 229 -2.54 -5.89 5.45
C VAL A 229 -3.13 -7.16 4.88
N SER A 230 -3.39 -7.19 3.57
CA SER A 230 -3.68 -8.40 2.80
C SER A 230 -2.87 -8.41 1.51
N GLY A 231 -2.19 -9.52 1.24
CA GLY A 231 -1.30 -9.72 0.11
C GLY A 231 -1.85 -10.62 -0.98
N THR A 232 -1.29 -10.52 -2.18
CA THR A 232 -1.62 -11.36 -3.34
C THR A 232 -0.45 -11.45 -4.30
N GLY A 233 -0.08 -12.65 -4.75
CA GLY A 233 1.04 -12.84 -5.66
C GLY A 233 1.68 -14.22 -5.55
N ILE A 234 3.01 -14.28 -5.65
CA ILE A 234 3.80 -15.50 -5.47
C ILE A 234 3.91 -15.78 -3.96
N GLY A 235 3.07 -16.69 -3.45
CA GLY A 235 2.93 -16.96 -2.02
C GLY A 235 4.24 -17.35 -1.34
N GLU A 236 5.12 -18.07 -2.03
CA GLU A 236 6.44 -18.46 -1.55
C GLU A 236 7.32 -17.26 -1.16
N GLU A 237 7.26 -16.17 -1.94
CA GLU A 237 8.00 -14.94 -1.63
C GLU A 237 7.42 -14.20 -0.43
N TYR A 238 6.09 -14.18 -0.30
CA TYR A 238 5.42 -13.62 0.86
C TYR A 238 5.75 -14.39 2.15
N ILE A 239 5.81 -15.73 2.06
CA ILE A 239 6.17 -16.59 3.20
C ILE A 239 7.62 -16.40 3.61
N ARG A 240 8.58 -16.51 2.66
CA ARG A 240 10.03 -16.37 2.96
C ARG A 240 10.36 -15.05 3.63
N ASN A 241 9.67 -13.99 3.24
CA ASN A 241 9.95 -12.63 3.70
C ASN A 241 8.99 -12.17 4.81
N SER A 242 7.98 -12.98 5.22
CA SER A 242 6.95 -12.59 6.21
C SER A 242 6.35 -11.22 5.90
N VAL A 243 5.93 -11.01 4.63
CA VAL A 243 5.71 -9.69 4.02
C VAL A 243 4.71 -8.82 4.79
N ALA A 244 3.58 -9.39 5.22
CA ALA A 244 2.58 -8.63 5.96
C ALA A 244 3.12 -8.16 7.33
N TYR A 245 3.93 -8.98 8.01
CA TYR A 245 4.53 -8.58 9.27
C TYR A 245 5.76 -7.68 9.09
N ASP A 246 6.57 -7.85 8.03
CA ASP A 246 7.68 -6.94 7.70
C ASP A 246 7.17 -5.49 7.56
N LEU A 247 6.03 -5.31 6.90
CA LEU A 247 5.39 -4.00 6.77
C LEU A 247 5.01 -3.41 8.14
N VAL A 248 4.32 -4.20 8.97
CA VAL A 248 3.96 -3.80 10.35
C VAL A 248 5.21 -3.51 11.19
N ALA A 249 6.26 -4.31 11.07
CA ALA A 249 7.52 -4.12 11.78
C ALA A 249 8.21 -2.81 11.39
N ARG A 250 8.18 -2.42 10.11
CA ARG A 250 8.69 -1.11 9.65
C ARG A 250 7.95 0.06 10.27
N MET A 251 6.63 -0.03 10.37
CA MET A 251 5.84 1.00 11.05
C MET A 251 6.14 1.02 12.57
N ARG A 252 6.14 -0.15 13.21
CA ARG A 252 6.28 -0.29 14.67
C ARG A 252 7.67 0.04 15.19
N TYR A 253 8.72 -0.45 14.52
CA TYR A 253 10.10 -0.39 15.04
C TYR A 253 10.96 0.64 14.31
N ALA A 254 10.67 0.96 13.06
CA ALA A 254 11.37 1.98 12.30
C ALA A 254 10.56 3.29 12.15
N ASN A 255 9.37 3.36 12.77
CA ASN A 255 8.50 4.54 12.81
C ASN A 255 8.17 5.10 11.42
N GLN A 256 8.03 4.20 10.43
CA GLN A 256 7.69 4.57 9.07
C GLN A 256 6.18 4.81 8.93
N SER A 257 5.79 5.75 8.07
CA SER A 257 4.40 5.87 7.63
C SER A 257 3.98 4.64 6.80
N LEU A 258 2.68 4.36 6.73
CA LEU A 258 2.15 3.24 5.92
C LEU A 258 2.67 3.29 4.48
N ALA A 259 2.58 4.46 3.82
CA ALA A 259 3.03 4.63 2.44
C ALA A 259 4.53 4.34 2.26
N SER A 260 5.37 4.79 3.21
CA SER A 260 6.82 4.51 3.19
C SER A 260 7.11 3.02 3.39
N ALA A 261 6.45 2.39 4.37
CA ALA A 261 6.62 0.98 4.67
C ALA A 261 6.21 0.09 3.47
N VAL A 262 5.03 0.36 2.87
CA VAL A 262 4.56 -0.34 1.67
C VAL A 262 5.53 -0.16 0.50
N ASN A 263 5.94 1.07 0.21
CA ASN A 263 6.86 1.35 -0.90
C ASN A 263 8.20 0.62 -0.72
N GLN A 264 8.74 0.61 0.49
CA GLN A 264 9.99 -0.08 0.78
C GLN A 264 9.85 -1.61 0.68
N THR A 265 8.76 -2.18 1.22
CA THR A 265 8.46 -3.61 1.10
C THR A 265 8.34 -4.02 -0.38
N MET A 266 7.60 -3.26 -1.18
CA MET A 266 7.40 -3.55 -2.60
C MET A 266 8.65 -3.37 -3.47
N LYS A 267 9.61 -2.53 -3.06
CA LYS A 267 10.86 -2.28 -3.81
C LYS A 267 12.05 -3.09 -3.34
N SER A 268 12.12 -3.39 -2.06
CA SER A 268 13.33 -3.95 -1.44
C SER A 268 13.14 -5.38 -0.94
N THR A 269 11.91 -5.76 -0.54
CA THR A 269 11.62 -7.09 -0.01
C THR A 269 11.07 -8.01 -1.09
N LEU A 270 10.22 -7.48 -1.98
CA LEU A 270 9.64 -8.23 -3.09
C LEU A 270 10.32 -7.88 -4.41
N GLU A 271 10.75 -8.90 -5.15
CA GLU A 271 11.25 -8.71 -6.52
C GLU A 271 10.13 -8.21 -7.45
N LYS A 272 10.53 -7.56 -8.55
CA LYS A 272 9.58 -7.09 -9.56
C LYS A 272 8.76 -8.26 -10.12
N GLY A 273 7.46 -8.08 -10.23
CA GLY A 273 6.54 -9.07 -10.77
C GLY A 273 5.99 -10.08 -9.77
N VAL A 274 6.34 -9.94 -8.48
CA VAL A 274 5.95 -10.91 -7.44
C VAL A 274 4.50 -10.78 -7.02
N GLY A 275 3.96 -9.56 -6.86
CA GLY A 275 2.58 -9.42 -6.37
C GLY A 275 2.14 -8.01 -6.07
N GLY A 276 1.15 -7.90 -5.20
CA GLY A 276 0.59 -6.66 -4.69
C GLY A 276 0.03 -6.84 -3.29
N LEU A 277 -0.32 -5.74 -2.66
CA LEU A 277 -0.97 -5.72 -1.35
C LEU A 277 -1.92 -4.53 -1.21
N ILE A 278 -2.84 -4.67 -0.29
CA ILE A 278 -3.68 -3.60 0.23
C ILE A 278 -3.40 -3.43 1.72
N ALA A 279 -3.41 -2.19 2.19
CA ALA A 279 -3.20 -1.90 3.60
C ALA A 279 -3.99 -0.66 4.04
N ILE A 280 -4.39 -0.64 5.32
CA ILE A 280 -5.02 0.50 5.99
C ILE A 280 -4.35 0.69 7.34
N ASP A 281 -3.92 1.93 7.67
CA ASP A 281 -3.39 2.26 8.99
C ASP A 281 -4.50 2.69 9.97
N HIS A 282 -4.11 2.85 11.23
CA HIS A 282 -5.01 3.31 12.31
C HIS A 282 -5.58 4.72 12.09
N ASN A 283 -5.04 5.50 11.14
CA ASN A 283 -5.57 6.81 10.76
C ASN A 283 -6.57 6.74 9.58
N GLY A 284 -6.81 5.54 9.04
CA GLY A 284 -7.68 5.33 7.90
C GLY A 284 -7.01 5.59 6.54
N THR A 285 -5.68 5.75 6.51
CA THR A 285 -4.93 5.89 5.26
C THR A 285 -4.96 4.58 4.49
N ILE A 286 -5.45 4.59 3.27
CA ILE A 286 -5.53 3.42 2.39
C ILE A 286 -4.36 3.42 1.40
N VAL A 287 -3.64 2.31 1.31
CA VAL A 287 -2.62 2.08 0.28
C VAL A 287 -2.95 0.81 -0.51
N LEU A 288 -2.94 0.93 -1.84
CA LEU A 288 -3.15 -0.13 -2.82
C LEU A 288 -1.91 -0.14 -3.72
N GLN A 289 -1.05 -1.16 -3.63
CA GLN A 289 0.20 -1.17 -4.40
C GLN A 289 0.52 -2.57 -4.95
N HIS A 290 1.07 -2.62 -6.16
CA HIS A 290 1.54 -3.85 -6.81
C HIS A 290 2.81 -3.60 -7.61
N ASN A 291 3.55 -4.68 -7.89
CA ASN A 291 4.72 -4.67 -8.77
C ASN A 291 4.57 -5.68 -9.95
N THR A 292 3.40 -6.25 -10.11
CA THR A 292 2.96 -7.06 -11.25
C THR A 292 2.38 -6.18 -12.37
N PRO A 293 2.12 -6.70 -13.58
CA PRO A 293 1.48 -5.95 -14.66
C PRO A 293 0.11 -5.37 -14.33
N GLY A 294 -0.58 -5.87 -13.31
CA GLY A 294 -1.85 -5.30 -12.85
C GLY A 294 -2.37 -5.94 -11.57
N MET A 295 -3.30 -5.22 -10.93
CA MET A 295 -4.06 -5.69 -9.77
C MET A 295 -5.50 -5.19 -9.87
N SER A 296 -6.47 -6.07 -9.61
CA SER A 296 -7.87 -5.67 -9.45
C SER A 296 -8.13 -5.34 -7.97
N CYS A 297 -8.60 -4.13 -7.68
CA CYS A 297 -8.79 -3.66 -6.31
C CYS A 297 -9.90 -2.61 -6.20
N GLY A 298 -10.25 -2.25 -4.98
CA GLY A 298 -11.21 -1.20 -4.69
C GLY A 298 -11.01 -0.62 -3.30
N ALA A 299 -11.56 0.57 -3.08
CA ALA A 299 -11.51 1.27 -1.81
C ALA A 299 -12.78 2.09 -1.58
N ALA A 300 -13.17 2.19 -0.31
CA ALA A 300 -14.24 3.07 0.14
C ALA A 300 -13.92 3.61 1.54
N ASP A 301 -14.48 4.77 1.87
CA ASP A 301 -14.36 5.36 3.20
C ASP A 301 -15.57 6.24 3.57
N SER A 302 -15.58 6.70 4.80
CA SER A 302 -16.64 7.57 5.34
C SER A 302 -16.68 8.97 4.74
N SER A 303 -15.65 9.39 3.98
CA SER A 303 -15.64 10.68 3.27
C SER A 303 -16.44 10.66 1.96
N GLY A 304 -16.91 9.47 1.54
CA GLY A 304 -17.65 9.27 0.31
C GLY A 304 -16.85 8.64 -0.83
N ARG A 305 -15.60 8.28 -0.60
CA ARG A 305 -14.83 7.48 -1.56
C ARG A 305 -15.53 6.15 -1.81
N PHE A 306 -15.70 5.77 -3.06
CA PHE A 306 -16.14 4.46 -3.50
C PHE A 306 -15.64 4.22 -4.92
N GLU A 307 -14.60 3.44 -5.05
CA GLU A 307 -13.96 3.19 -6.33
C GLU A 307 -13.48 1.76 -6.48
N THR A 308 -13.56 1.25 -7.69
CA THR A 308 -12.94 -0.01 -8.11
C THR A 308 -12.06 0.25 -9.31
N MET A 309 -10.89 -0.37 -9.33
CA MET A 309 -9.89 -0.15 -10.35
C MET A 309 -9.21 -1.44 -10.76
N PHE A 310 -8.71 -1.42 -11.98
CA PHE A 310 -7.75 -2.38 -12.50
C PHE A 310 -6.43 -1.61 -12.62
N ALA A 311 -5.67 -1.55 -11.53
CA ALA A 311 -4.38 -0.89 -11.55
C ALA A 311 -3.49 -1.62 -12.56
N VAL A 312 -3.08 -0.91 -13.58
CA VAL A 312 -2.18 -1.36 -14.63
C VAL A 312 -0.87 -0.62 -14.40
N ASP A 313 0.24 -1.24 -14.69
CA ASP A 313 1.57 -0.61 -14.67
C ASP A 313 1.64 0.47 -15.78
N ASP A 314 0.84 1.54 -15.61
CA ASP A 314 0.92 2.76 -16.38
C ASP A 314 1.73 3.75 -15.53
N PRO A 315 2.93 4.16 -15.96
CA PRO A 315 3.72 5.15 -15.25
C PRO A 315 2.98 6.50 -15.04
N LYS A 316 1.78 6.65 -15.63
CA LYS A 316 0.90 7.82 -15.46
C LYS A 316 -0.29 7.59 -14.51
N ASN A 317 -0.52 6.34 -14.04
CA ASN A 317 -1.69 5.97 -13.25
C ASN A 317 -1.31 5.25 -11.95
N THR A 318 -0.33 5.75 -11.23
CA THR A 318 -0.14 5.41 -9.82
C THR A 318 -1.25 6.10 -9.02
N PRO A 319 -2.05 5.37 -8.20
CA PRO A 319 -3.14 5.94 -7.39
C PRO A 319 -2.71 7.02 -6.40
N ASP A 320 -1.41 7.25 -6.27
CA ASP A 320 -0.81 8.13 -5.27
C ASP A 320 -0.62 9.60 -5.74
N GLN A 321 -1.11 9.98 -6.94
CA GLN A 321 -1.05 11.39 -7.36
C GLN A 321 -2.05 12.30 -6.64
N GLN A 322 -2.91 11.78 -5.79
CA GLN A 322 -3.91 12.57 -5.05
C GLN A 322 -3.64 12.66 -3.54
N SER A 323 -2.66 11.96 -2.98
CA SER A 323 -2.32 12.17 -1.58
C SER A 323 -1.63 13.54 -1.40
N PRO A 324 -1.88 14.27 -0.31
CA PRO A 324 -1.17 15.49 0.02
C PRO A 324 0.35 15.32 0.00
N ALA A 325 0.86 14.15 0.39
CA ALA A 325 2.28 13.82 0.35
C ALA A 325 2.82 13.65 -1.08
N SER A 326 2.07 13.00 -1.96
CA SER A 326 2.47 12.83 -3.36
C SER A 326 2.40 14.15 -4.13
N GLN A 327 1.40 14.97 -3.88
CA GLN A 327 1.32 16.30 -4.44
C GLN A 327 2.50 17.15 -3.97
N ALA A 328 2.82 17.15 -2.68
CA ALA A 328 3.98 17.85 -2.13
C ALA A 328 5.29 17.35 -2.75
N THR A 329 5.46 16.04 -2.90
CA THR A 329 6.63 15.42 -3.56
C THR A 329 6.77 15.89 -5.00
N ALA A 330 5.68 15.92 -5.78
CA ALA A 330 5.70 16.39 -7.17
C ALA A 330 6.03 17.89 -7.26
N GLU A 331 5.40 18.72 -6.41
CA GLU A 331 5.67 20.17 -6.33
C GLU A 331 7.14 20.45 -5.99
N ILE A 332 7.70 19.72 -5.00
CA ILE A 332 9.11 19.89 -4.58
C ILE A 332 10.08 19.35 -5.63
N THR A 333 9.76 18.24 -6.29
CA THR A 333 10.57 17.70 -7.39
C THR A 333 10.68 18.73 -8.52
N ALA A 334 9.56 19.33 -8.91
CA ALA A 334 9.54 20.39 -9.93
C ALA A 334 10.37 21.62 -9.50
N LEU A 335 10.30 22.02 -8.22
CA LEU A 335 11.10 23.11 -7.67
C LEU A 335 12.61 22.81 -7.75
N ILE A 336 13.05 21.61 -7.38
CA ILE A 336 14.45 21.19 -7.45
C ILE A 336 14.94 21.11 -8.90
N GLN A 337 14.11 20.63 -9.82
CA GLN A 337 14.43 20.59 -11.26
C GLN A 337 14.56 22.02 -11.84
N GLN A 338 13.69 22.94 -11.42
CA GLN A 338 13.79 24.35 -11.82
C GLN A 338 15.07 25.00 -11.29
N GLN A 339 15.44 24.72 -10.03
CA GLN A 339 16.73 25.19 -9.47
C GLN A 339 17.93 24.68 -10.28
N ALA A 340 17.92 23.41 -10.72
CA ALA A 340 18.98 22.87 -11.56
C ALA A 340 19.07 23.60 -12.91
N ALA A 341 17.93 23.95 -13.50
CA ALA A 341 17.87 24.72 -14.74
C ALA A 341 18.39 26.16 -14.55
N ASP A 342 17.92 26.85 -13.50
CA ASP A 342 18.34 28.25 -13.19
C ASP A 342 19.86 28.33 -12.95
N TRP A 343 20.39 27.38 -12.15
CA TRP A 343 21.84 27.28 -11.95
C TRP A 343 22.59 27.06 -13.26
N SER A 344 22.15 26.08 -14.07
CA SER A 344 22.81 25.73 -15.34
C SER A 344 22.73 26.89 -16.39
N ASN A 345 21.74 27.76 -16.23
CA ASN A 345 21.62 29.01 -17.03
C ASN A 345 22.51 30.16 -16.53
N GLY A 346 23.11 30.01 -15.35
CA GLY A 346 23.96 31.05 -14.74
C GLY A 346 23.16 32.09 -13.94
N ASP A 347 21.90 31.81 -13.60
CA ASP A 347 21.00 32.71 -12.86
C ASP A 347 20.93 32.32 -11.38
N ILE A 348 21.86 32.89 -10.59
CA ILE A 348 21.90 32.67 -9.14
C ILE A 348 20.68 33.28 -8.43
N ASP A 349 20.15 34.39 -8.90
CA ASP A 349 19.01 35.06 -8.29
C ASP A 349 17.75 34.20 -8.46
N ALA A 350 17.52 33.63 -9.64
CA ALA A 350 16.44 32.65 -9.89
C ALA A 350 16.63 31.38 -9.05
N PHE A 351 17.85 30.81 -9.02
CA PHE A 351 18.17 29.64 -8.18
C PHE A 351 17.83 29.90 -6.70
N MET A 352 18.18 31.09 -6.17
CA MET A 352 17.94 31.48 -4.79
C MET A 352 16.47 31.83 -4.50
N SER A 353 15.63 31.98 -5.53
CA SER A 353 14.18 32.22 -5.36
C SER A 353 13.43 31.05 -4.69
N ALA A 354 13.96 29.83 -4.79
CA ALA A 354 13.42 28.65 -4.12
C ALA A 354 13.66 28.67 -2.60
N TYR A 355 14.62 29.47 -2.13
CA TYR A 355 14.94 29.58 -0.71
C TYR A 355 14.03 30.58 0.00
N TRP A 356 13.78 30.33 1.27
CA TRP A 356 13.03 31.22 2.12
C TRP A 356 13.79 32.55 2.34
N LYS A 357 13.20 33.65 1.91
CA LYS A 357 13.80 34.98 2.07
C LYS A 357 13.63 35.47 3.52
N SER A 358 14.48 34.98 4.42
CA SER A 358 14.48 35.25 5.85
C SER A 358 15.88 35.25 6.43
N GLU A 359 16.06 35.94 7.55
CA GLU A 359 17.27 35.89 8.38
C GLU A 359 17.46 34.51 9.03
N ASP A 360 16.38 33.74 9.19
CA ASP A 360 16.39 32.40 9.78
C ASP A 360 16.78 31.28 8.81
N LEU A 361 16.92 31.57 7.50
CA LEU A 361 17.45 30.59 6.55
C LEU A 361 18.81 30.10 7.01
N THR A 362 19.01 28.79 6.98
CA THR A 362 20.31 28.18 7.31
C THR A 362 20.87 27.41 6.12
N PHE A 363 22.15 27.67 5.83
CA PHE A 363 22.91 26.95 4.80
C PHE A 363 24.19 26.40 5.42
N SER A 364 24.37 25.07 5.37
CA SER A 364 25.52 24.36 5.93
C SER A 364 26.34 23.71 4.81
N SER A 365 27.61 24.06 4.71
CA SER A 365 28.53 23.46 3.74
C SER A 365 29.97 23.59 4.22
N GLY A 366 30.79 22.54 4.02
CA GLY A 366 32.20 22.54 4.34
C GLY A 366 32.50 22.82 5.81
N GLY A 367 31.67 22.39 6.73
CA GLY A 367 31.81 22.61 8.18
C GLY A 367 31.41 24.02 8.66
N LYS A 368 30.87 24.87 7.78
CA LYS A 368 30.44 26.24 8.09
C LYS A 368 28.92 26.36 7.92
N VAL A 369 28.27 27.03 8.87
CA VAL A 369 26.85 27.42 8.78
C VAL A 369 26.75 28.92 8.45
N THR A 370 26.06 29.24 7.37
CA THR A 370 25.67 30.60 6.98
C THR A 370 24.21 30.80 7.35
N ARG A 371 23.87 31.93 7.96
CA ARG A 371 22.51 32.31 8.31
C ARG A 371 22.04 33.52 7.49
N GLY A 372 20.79 33.49 7.10
CA GLY A 372 20.14 34.56 6.32
C GLY A 372 20.26 34.39 4.82
N TRP A 373 19.17 34.74 4.15
CA TRP A 373 19.07 34.64 2.67
C TRP A 373 20.06 35.54 1.96
N GLU A 374 20.19 36.79 2.40
CA GLU A 374 21.10 37.78 1.79
C GLU A 374 22.56 37.33 1.90
N ALA A 375 22.96 36.82 3.08
CA ALA A 375 24.32 36.33 3.30
C ALA A 375 24.63 35.08 2.43
N THR A 376 23.65 34.21 2.26
CA THR A 376 23.78 33.03 1.42
C THR A 376 23.90 33.40 -0.05
N LEU A 377 23.06 34.33 -0.55
CA LEU A 377 23.12 34.85 -1.92
C LEU A 377 24.46 35.49 -2.18
N ALA A 378 24.92 36.34 -1.28
CA ALA A 378 26.23 37.02 -1.43
C ALA A 378 27.39 36.02 -1.50
N GLY A 379 27.31 34.93 -0.68
CA GLY A 379 28.24 33.81 -0.70
C GLY A 379 28.30 33.11 -2.06
N TYR A 380 27.15 32.82 -2.65
CA TYR A 380 27.04 32.20 -3.97
C TYR A 380 27.60 33.09 -5.06
N LYS A 381 27.20 34.39 -5.11
CA LYS A 381 27.71 35.37 -6.11
C LYS A 381 29.22 35.56 -6.02
N LYS A 382 29.78 35.52 -4.80
CA LYS A 382 31.24 35.60 -4.60
C LYS A 382 31.97 34.34 -5.10
N LYS A 383 31.40 33.17 -4.86
CA LYS A 383 32.03 31.89 -5.23
C LYS A 383 31.87 31.55 -6.71
N TYR A 384 30.76 31.98 -7.31
CA TYR A 384 30.39 31.70 -8.70
C TYR A 384 30.04 33.00 -9.46
N PRO A 385 31.06 33.79 -9.85
CA PRO A 385 30.85 35.13 -10.42
C PRO A 385 30.28 35.11 -11.82
N ASN A 386 30.27 34.02 -12.53
CA ASN A 386 29.74 33.89 -13.88
C ASN A 386 29.29 32.46 -14.21
N LYS A 387 28.58 32.30 -15.33
CA LYS A 387 28.05 31.03 -15.80
C LYS A 387 29.11 29.92 -15.99
N GLU A 388 30.32 30.31 -16.43
CA GLU A 388 31.41 29.32 -16.62
C GLU A 388 31.84 28.67 -15.30
N THR A 389 31.89 29.45 -14.22
CA THR A 389 32.26 28.96 -12.88
C THR A 389 31.10 28.21 -12.23
N MET A 390 29.85 28.48 -12.59
CA MET A 390 28.68 27.75 -12.12
C MET A 390 28.62 26.33 -12.70
N GLY A 391 28.91 26.18 -14.00
CA GLY A 391 28.80 24.89 -14.67
C GLY A 391 27.35 24.38 -14.74
N ARG A 392 27.19 23.05 -14.91
CA ARG A 392 25.89 22.38 -14.97
C ARG A 392 25.67 21.52 -13.73
N VAL A 393 24.61 21.78 -13.00
CA VAL A 393 24.23 20.97 -11.83
C VAL A 393 23.14 19.95 -12.21
N THR A 394 23.23 18.77 -11.62
CA THR A 394 22.17 17.75 -11.65
C THR A 394 21.89 17.27 -10.24
N PHE A 395 20.61 17.00 -9.96
CA PHE A 395 20.15 16.39 -8.71
C PHE A 395 19.52 15.04 -9.01
N THR A 396 19.96 14.00 -8.32
CA THR A 396 19.51 12.61 -8.48
C THR A 396 19.25 11.94 -7.14
N ASP A 397 18.69 10.74 -7.17
CA ASP A 397 18.45 9.88 -5.98
C ASP A 397 17.66 10.64 -4.88
N LEU A 398 16.59 11.34 -5.28
CA LEU A 398 15.78 12.12 -4.37
C LEU A 398 14.94 11.21 -3.47
N GLU A 399 15.10 11.33 -2.16
CA GLU A 399 14.32 10.69 -1.13
C GLU A 399 13.56 11.74 -0.34
N PHE A 400 12.25 11.50 -0.12
CA PHE A 400 11.34 12.46 0.50
C PHE A 400 10.82 11.91 1.82
N LEU A 401 10.82 12.76 2.87
CA LEU A 401 10.25 12.46 4.18
C LEU A 401 9.31 13.58 4.60
N VAL A 402 8.05 13.26 4.89
CA VAL A 402 7.09 14.21 5.48
C VAL A 402 7.50 14.49 6.92
N LEU A 403 7.70 15.76 7.25
CA LEU A 403 8.06 16.21 8.59
C LEU A 403 6.86 16.75 9.38
N SER A 404 5.88 17.33 8.69
CA SER A 404 4.70 17.93 9.31
C SER A 404 3.53 18.02 8.34
N GLU A 405 2.35 17.79 8.87
CA GLU A 405 1.06 18.02 8.23
C GLU A 405 0.28 19.08 9.03
N SER A 406 -0.52 19.90 8.35
CA SER A 406 -1.38 20.89 8.97
C SER A 406 -2.77 20.84 8.35
N ALA A 407 -3.80 21.17 9.12
CA ALA A 407 -5.13 21.42 8.57
C ALA A 407 -5.03 22.56 7.56
N GLY A 408 -5.49 22.34 6.31
CA GLY A 408 -5.51 23.39 5.29
C GLY A 408 -6.35 24.58 5.77
N GLU A 409 -5.91 25.79 5.48
CA GLU A 409 -6.71 26.99 5.71
C GLU A 409 -7.99 26.88 4.88
N SER A 410 -9.08 26.45 5.53
CA SER A 410 -10.42 26.49 4.95
C SER A 410 -10.86 27.96 4.97
N ALA A 411 -11.15 28.52 3.81
CA ALA A 411 -11.86 29.76 3.73
C ALA A 411 -13.14 29.63 4.57
N ALA A 412 -13.32 30.53 5.54
CA ALA A 412 -14.46 30.61 6.41
C ALA A 412 -15.75 30.67 5.56
N TYR A 413 -16.45 29.56 5.42
CA TYR A 413 -17.82 29.37 4.95
C TYR A 413 -18.02 28.05 4.15
N SER A 414 -17.37 26.94 4.55
CA SER A 414 -17.86 25.63 4.07
C SER A 414 -17.70 24.59 5.17
N GLN A 415 -18.76 23.82 5.43
CA GLN A 415 -18.82 22.71 6.39
C GLN A 415 -18.18 21.42 5.84
N ALA A 416 -17.12 21.53 5.02
CA ALA A 416 -16.34 20.37 4.59
C ALA A 416 -15.15 20.18 5.54
N PRO A 417 -14.81 18.95 5.95
CA PRO A 417 -13.63 18.71 6.78
C PRO A 417 -12.39 19.18 6.02
N SER A 418 -11.55 19.99 6.68
CA SER A 418 -10.30 20.48 6.13
C SER A 418 -9.38 19.30 5.83
N SER A 419 -9.08 19.06 4.56
CA SER A 419 -8.10 18.05 4.16
C SER A 419 -6.74 18.39 4.78
N MET A 420 -6.12 17.43 5.44
CA MET A 420 -4.74 17.55 5.93
C MET A 420 -3.83 17.87 4.74
N GLN A 421 -2.98 18.87 4.88
CA GLN A 421 -1.99 19.25 3.87
C GLN A 421 -0.58 19.11 4.45
N VAL A 422 0.34 18.58 3.65
CA VAL A 422 1.75 18.53 4.04
C VAL A 422 2.30 19.95 4.12
N SER A 423 2.85 20.32 5.28
CA SER A 423 3.36 21.66 5.56
C SER A 423 4.89 21.73 5.66
N ALA A 424 5.56 20.59 5.89
CA ALA A 424 7.01 20.49 5.88
C ALA A 424 7.51 19.14 5.37
N MET A 425 8.60 19.18 4.59
CA MET A 425 9.26 17.98 4.04
C MET A 425 10.78 18.07 4.15
N GLN A 426 11.41 16.93 4.32
CA GLN A 426 12.85 16.76 4.13
C GLN A 426 13.11 16.07 2.79
N VAL A 427 14.13 16.52 2.08
CA VAL A 427 14.63 15.89 0.86
C VAL A 427 16.10 15.58 1.03
N ILE A 428 16.47 14.32 0.77
CA ILE A 428 17.86 13.89 0.68
C ILE A 428 18.15 13.52 -0.76
N GLY A 429 19.31 13.87 -1.28
CA GLY A 429 19.66 13.52 -2.65
C GLY A 429 21.16 13.58 -2.93
N THR A 430 21.49 13.34 -4.18
CA THR A 430 22.84 13.44 -4.72
C THR A 430 22.90 14.66 -5.66
N TRP A 431 23.93 15.45 -5.54
CA TRP A 431 24.20 16.53 -6.49
C TRP A 431 25.53 16.27 -7.22
N GLN A 432 25.56 16.65 -8.49
CA GLN A 432 26.77 16.64 -9.32
C GLN A 432 26.89 17.98 -10.06
N LEU A 433 28.08 18.52 -10.09
CA LEU A 433 28.39 19.76 -10.79
C LEU A 433 29.47 19.49 -11.84
N GLU A 434 29.08 19.54 -13.11
CA GLU A 434 29.94 19.47 -14.27
C GLU A 434 30.46 20.89 -14.61
N ARG A 435 31.78 21.05 -14.68
CA ARG A 435 32.46 22.31 -15.02
C ARG A 435 33.75 22.01 -15.80
N LYS A 436 34.40 23.03 -16.33
CA LYS A 436 35.66 22.90 -17.11
C LYS A 436 36.77 22.21 -16.30
N GLU A 437 36.80 22.47 -15.02
CA GLU A 437 37.64 21.73 -14.05
C GLU A 437 37.03 20.35 -13.75
N ALA A 438 37.69 19.55 -12.92
CA ALA A 438 37.17 18.24 -12.55
C ALA A 438 35.73 18.34 -11.98
N PRO A 439 34.80 17.42 -12.37
CA PRO A 439 33.46 17.40 -11.82
C PRO A 439 33.51 17.16 -10.31
N ILE A 440 32.64 17.81 -9.57
CA ILE A 440 32.47 17.63 -8.13
C ILE A 440 31.04 17.22 -7.82
N GLY A 441 30.86 16.54 -6.71
CA GLY A 441 29.52 16.11 -6.28
C GLY A 441 29.50 15.69 -4.82
N GLY A 442 28.32 15.37 -4.34
CA GLY A 442 28.14 14.94 -2.96
C GLY A 442 26.69 14.65 -2.63
N LYS A 443 26.40 14.60 -1.35
CA LYS A 443 25.02 14.47 -0.83
C LYS A 443 24.51 15.80 -0.33
N PHE A 444 23.19 15.98 -0.40
CA PHE A 444 22.53 17.13 0.19
C PHE A 444 21.32 16.71 1.00
N THR A 445 20.94 17.54 1.94
CA THR A 445 19.68 17.45 2.69
C THR A 445 19.02 18.81 2.69
N LEU A 446 17.79 18.90 2.19
CA LEU A 446 16.97 20.10 2.24
C LEU A 446 15.82 19.88 3.23
N VAL A 447 15.49 20.92 3.99
CA VAL A 447 14.20 21.01 4.69
C VAL A 447 13.39 22.10 4.01
N LEU A 448 12.19 21.73 3.57
CA LEU A 448 11.25 22.66 2.91
C LEU A 448 10.00 22.83 3.78
N ARG A 449 9.46 24.04 3.76
CA ARG A 449 8.17 24.37 4.39
C ARG A 449 7.26 25.07 3.39
N LYS A 450 5.94 24.84 3.53
CA LYS A 450 4.94 25.56 2.74
C LYS A 450 4.67 26.91 3.42
N ILE A 451 5.17 27.98 2.83
CA ILE A 451 5.08 29.36 3.34
C ILE A 451 4.22 30.16 2.37
N GLN A 452 3.09 30.70 2.84
CA GLN A 452 2.12 31.40 1.99
C GLN A 452 1.70 30.58 0.75
N GLY A 453 1.45 29.29 0.95
CA GLY A 453 1.04 28.35 -0.10
C GLY A 453 2.16 27.89 -1.05
N GLN A 454 3.40 28.34 -0.89
CA GLN A 454 4.53 27.97 -1.73
C GLN A 454 5.61 27.22 -0.96
N TRP A 455 6.20 26.19 -1.56
CA TRP A 455 7.35 25.52 -0.99
C TRP A 455 8.59 26.41 -1.00
N ARG A 456 9.28 26.48 0.15
CA ARG A 456 10.53 27.22 0.33
C ARG A 456 11.53 26.37 1.09
N ILE A 457 12.78 26.35 0.63
CA ILE A 457 13.90 25.74 1.34
C ILE A 457 14.24 26.63 2.55
N VAL A 458 14.09 26.09 3.75
CA VAL A 458 14.39 26.76 5.02
C VAL A 458 15.72 26.31 5.62
N HIS A 459 16.20 25.13 5.23
CA HIS A 459 17.51 24.61 5.57
C HIS A 459 18.11 23.83 4.40
N ASP A 460 19.39 24.05 4.15
CA ASP A 460 20.20 23.33 3.17
C ASP A 460 21.50 22.86 3.81
N HIS A 461 21.78 21.57 3.72
CA HIS A 461 23.07 21.00 4.06
C HIS A 461 23.66 20.27 2.85
N THR A 462 24.83 20.71 2.44
CA THR A 462 25.55 20.14 1.29
C THR A 462 26.92 19.63 1.72
N SER A 463 27.19 18.36 1.46
CA SER A 463 28.51 17.72 1.67
C SER A 463 29.19 17.42 0.35
N LEU A 464 30.53 17.39 0.36
CA LEU A 464 31.35 16.91 -0.76
C LEU A 464 31.63 15.42 -0.60
N LYS A 465 31.62 14.69 -1.72
CA LYS A 465 32.16 13.32 -1.73
C LYS A 465 33.64 13.38 -1.46
N PRO A 466 34.20 12.59 -0.53
CA PRO A 466 35.65 12.47 -0.38
C PRO A 466 36.28 12.03 -1.72
N GLN A 467 37.41 12.67 -2.08
CA GLN A 467 38.21 12.27 -3.24
C GLN A 467 38.89 10.95 -3.01
#